data_21c6c0a98e51d0d98ad8f300db2bff3e
#
_entry.id   21c6c0a98e51d0d98ad8f300db2bff3e
#
_cell.length_a   1.000
_cell.length_b   1.000
_cell.length_c   1.000
_cell.angle_alpha   90.00
_cell.angle_beta   90.00
_cell.angle_gamma   90.00
#
_symmetry.space_group_name_H-M   'P 1'
#
loop_
_entity.id
_entity.type
_entity.pdbx_description
1 polymer ?
#
loop_
_entity_poly.entity_id
_entity_poly.type
_entity_poly.pdbx_seq_one_letter_code
_entity_poly.pdbx_strand_id
1 'polypeptide(L)'
;MDEGNLQELSEVIQSSNINFLFGAGTSTPFLPLLGNIEKQLNEAKDETEREKQYKEYFSKVMLPNKKTLDKSFSTAEYEQTKKNYDDFFLALSEIILQRKSTILSKQVNLFTTNIDVLMETSLERLLIEYNDGFSGKFNPTFSSAHFKKSIQQRSLHFDHISEIPVFNIIKIHGSVTWQQTDNKITFAHSLNHIEESTASKTGNDFLEPYKKILVVNPEESKHLESVLNLYYYELLRMYSSELEKENATLFIVGFSMDDKHIKEITLRAAKANPTLRIFVCCSQGSKGKMQTKLEVVQHPNIQILTPNTEKEKFTLDFFSKFILRKVLEKKSNKNDESEK
;
A
#
# COMPACT_ATOMS: atom_id res chain seq x y z
N MET A 1 12.93 -18.08 -8.27
CA MET A 1 12.32 -17.39 -9.42
C MET A 1 13.23 -17.69 -10.59
N ASP A 2 12.72 -18.17 -11.71
CA ASP A 2 13.53 -18.50 -12.89
C ASP A 2 13.80 -17.24 -13.76
N GLU A 3 14.73 -17.38 -14.73
CA GLU A 3 15.12 -16.25 -15.58
C GLU A 3 13.98 -15.78 -16.50
N GLY A 4 13.10 -16.68 -16.94
CA GLY A 4 11.95 -16.36 -17.79
C GLY A 4 10.96 -15.45 -17.07
N ASN A 5 10.63 -15.77 -15.82
CA ASN A 5 9.77 -14.92 -15.00
C ASN A 5 10.36 -13.53 -14.76
N LEU A 6 11.69 -13.43 -14.59
CA LEU A 6 12.36 -12.14 -14.40
C LEU A 6 12.36 -11.29 -15.67
N GLN A 7 12.44 -11.91 -16.83
CA GLN A 7 12.35 -11.17 -18.10
C GLN A 7 10.94 -10.63 -18.32
N GLU A 8 9.92 -11.45 -18.12
CA GLU A 8 8.53 -11.05 -18.19
C GLU A 8 8.23 -9.88 -17.23
N LEU A 9 8.64 -9.99 -15.96
CA LEU A 9 8.47 -8.93 -14.96
C LEU A 9 9.18 -7.63 -15.37
N SER A 10 10.38 -7.72 -15.95
CA SER A 10 11.10 -6.54 -16.44
C SER A 10 10.36 -5.83 -17.56
N GLU A 11 9.83 -6.58 -18.51
CA GLU A 11 9.05 -6.03 -19.64
C GLU A 11 7.75 -5.39 -19.14
N VAL A 12 7.02 -6.09 -18.26
CA VAL A 12 5.77 -5.61 -17.67
C VAL A 12 5.96 -4.33 -16.87
N ILE A 13 6.97 -4.28 -15.98
CA ILE A 13 7.25 -3.09 -15.16
C ILE A 13 7.58 -1.87 -16.05
N GLN A 14 8.16 -2.06 -17.22
CA GLN A 14 8.52 -0.95 -18.12
C GLN A 14 7.40 -0.52 -19.05
N SER A 15 6.47 -1.39 -19.40
CA SER A 15 5.48 -1.17 -20.44
C SER A 15 4.04 -1.08 -19.96
N SER A 16 3.78 -1.08 -18.65
CA SER A 16 2.42 -1.11 -18.10
C SER A 16 2.11 0.04 -17.14
N ASN A 17 0.82 0.25 -16.88
CA ASN A 17 0.30 1.07 -15.81
C ASN A 17 0.44 0.29 -14.50
N ILE A 18 1.40 0.68 -13.64
CA ILE A 18 1.76 -0.08 -12.44
C ILE A 18 0.86 0.27 -11.27
N ASN A 19 0.27 -0.76 -10.70
CA ASN A 19 -0.49 -0.70 -9.46
C ASN A 19 0.06 -1.72 -8.46
N PHE A 20 0.11 -1.35 -7.20
CA PHE A 20 0.39 -2.24 -6.08
C PHE A 20 -0.84 -2.32 -5.18
N LEU A 21 -1.04 -3.49 -4.57
CA LEU A 21 -1.94 -3.69 -3.44
C LEU A 21 -1.12 -4.21 -2.27
N PHE A 22 -0.93 -3.35 -1.27
CA PHE A 22 -0.19 -3.66 -0.06
C PHE A 22 -1.12 -4.02 1.08
N GLY A 23 -0.76 -5.06 1.83
CA GLY A 23 -1.41 -5.43 3.08
C GLY A 23 -0.46 -5.44 4.26
N ALA A 24 -0.94 -5.86 5.42
CA ALA A 24 -0.22 -5.83 6.69
C ALA A 24 1.15 -6.54 6.66
N GLY A 25 1.34 -7.50 5.75
CA GLY A 25 2.61 -8.19 5.57
C GLY A 25 3.77 -7.29 5.15
N THR A 26 3.51 -6.13 4.52
CA THR A 26 4.56 -5.18 4.14
C THR A 26 5.11 -4.38 5.32
N SER A 27 4.32 -4.24 6.40
CA SER A 27 4.71 -3.52 7.62
C SER A 27 5.35 -4.42 8.69
N THR A 28 5.56 -5.72 8.39
CA THR A 28 6.29 -6.63 9.26
C THR A 28 7.80 -6.48 9.09
N PRO A 29 8.61 -6.72 10.14
CA PRO A 29 8.24 -7.20 11.47
C PRO A 29 7.78 -6.11 12.45
N PHE A 30 7.80 -4.85 12.09
CA PHE A 30 7.49 -3.73 13.00
C PHE A 30 6.03 -3.77 13.50
N LEU A 31 5.07 -3.92 12.60
CA LEU A 31 3.67 -4.04 12.97
C LEU A 31 3.20 -5.51 12.87
N PRO A 32 2.39 -6.00 13.83
CA PRO A 32 1.90 -7.36 13.80
C PRO A 32 0.89 -7.59 12.68
N LEU A 33 0.74 -8.83 12.24
CA LEU A 33 -0.31 -9.24 11.31
C LEU A 33 -1.67 -9.26 12.03
N LEU A 34 -2.66 -8.57 11.49
CA LEU A 34 -3.97 -8.36 12.11
C LEU A 34 -4.96 -9.52 11.98
N GLY A 35 -4.66 -10.55 11.19
CA GLY A 35 -5.61 -11.60 10.86
C GLY A 35 -6.28 -12.28 12.06
N ASN A 36 -5.65 -12.27 13.23
CA ASN A 36 -6.27 -12.78 14.46
C ASN A 36 -7.23 -11.77 15.09
N ILE A 37 -6.95 -10.48 14.99
CA ILE A 37 -7.78 -9.40 15.58
C ILE A 37 -9.10 -9.28 14.81
N GLU A 38 -9.08 -9.31 13.48
CA GLU A 38 -10.29 -9.35 12.65
C GLU A 38 -11.22 -10.50 13.03
N LYS A 39 -10.65 -11.70 13.15
CA LYS A 39 -11.41 -12.88 13.54
C LYS A 39 -12.01 -12.73 14.94
N GLN A 40 -11.22 -12.22 15.88
CA GLN A 40 -11.65 -12.03 17.27
C GLN A 40 -12.72 -10.95 17.41
N LEU A 41 -12.65 -9.86 16.62
CA LEU A 41 -13.69 -8.83 16.59
C LEU A 41 -15.00 -9.36 16.03
N ASN A 42 -14.94 -10.17 14.97
CA ASN A 42 -16.14 -10.81 14.39
C ASN A 42 -16.76 -11.88 15.31
N GLU A 43 -15.95 -12.51 16.16
CA GLU A 43 -16.39 -13.53 17.13
C GLU A 43 -16.77 -12.92 18.50
N ALA A 44 -16.48 -11.64 18.75
CA ALA A 44 -16.77 -10.97 20.02
C ALA A 44 -18.27 -10.91 20.31
N LYS A 45 -18.66 -11.44 21.48
CA LYS A 45 -20.05 -11.61 21.87
C LYS A 45 -20.66 -10.39 22.53
N ASP A 46 -19.84 -9.53 23.11
CA ASP A 46 -20.24 -8.34 23.85
C ASP A 46 -19.30 -7.16 23.61
N GLU A 47 -19.74 -5.97 24.07
CA GLU A 47 -18.97 -4.74 23.94
C GLU A 47 -17.64 -4.76 24.71
N THR A 48 -17.55 -5.52 25.79
CA THR A 48 -16.34 -5.62 26.62
C THR A 48 -15.24 -6.40 25.87
N GLU A 49 -15.62 -7.49 25.20
CA GLU A 49 -14.71 -8.26 24.37
C GLU A 49 -14.24 -7.42 23.16
N ARG A 50 -15.12 -6.66 22.54
CA ARG A 50 -14.78 -5.73 21.45
C ARG A 50 -13.83 -4.63 21.90
N GLU A 51 -14.11 -3.99 23.03
CA GLU A 51 -13.22 -2.97 23.61
C GLU A 51 -11.81 -3.51 23.84
N LYS A 52 -11.69 -4.75 24.34
CA LYS A 52 -10.40 -5.41 24.54
C LYS A 52 -9.63 -5.55 23.23
N GLN A 53 -10.30 -5.95 22.14
CA GLN A 53 -9.68 -6.09 20.83
C GLN A 53 -9.28 -4.72 20.23
N TYR A 54 -10.13 -3.70 20.38
CA TYR A 54 -9.78 -2.35 19.96
C TYR A 54 -8.59 -1.79 20.72
N LYS A 55 -8.48 -2.05 22.03
CA LYS A 55 -7.31 -1.68 22.84
C LYS A 55 -6.04 -2.38 22.37
N GLU A 56 -6.14 -3.66 22.04
CA GLU A 56 -5.02 -4.41 21.48
C GLU A 56 -4.57 -3.82 20.14
N TYR A 57 -5.52 -3.53 19.24
CA TYR A 57 -5.26 -2.87 17.96
C TYR A 57 -4.63 -1.49 18.14
N PHE A 58 -5.21 -0.67 19.00
CA PHE A 58 -4.70 0.65 19.33
C PHE A 58 -3.25 0.59 19.84
N SER A 59 -2.99 -0.29 20.79
CA SER A 59 -1.67 -0.41 21.42
C SER A 59 -0.61 -1.01 20.50
N LYS A 60 -0.99 -1.98 19.66
CA LYS A 60 -0.05 -2.71 18.80
C LYS A 60 0.17 -2.07 17.43
N VAL A 61 -0.78 -1.26 16.94
CA VAL A 61 -0.71 -0.64 15.61
C VAL A 61 -0.71 0.87 15.68
N MET A 62 -1.70 1.50 16.33
CA MET A 62 -1.84 2.95 16.29
C MET A 62 -0.76 3.68 17.11
N LEU A 63 -0.50 3.25 18.34
CA LEU A 63 0.56 3.84 19.19
C LEU A 63 1.96 3.70 18.58
N PRO A 64 2.38 2.56 18.03
CA PRO A 64 3.66 2.48 17.33
C PRO A 64 3.79 3.48 16.19
N ASN A 65 2.71 3.72 15.42
CA ASN A 65 2.71 4.72 14.35
C ASN A 65 2.99 6.14 14.87
N LYS A 66 2.43 6.52 16.00
CA LYS A 66 2.78 7.80 16.66
C LYS A 66 4.28 7.87 16.97
N LYS A 67 4.82 6.78 17.53
CA LYS A 67 6.24 6.70 17.90
C LYS A 67 7.19 6.77 16.68
N THR A 68 6.74 6.36 15.48
CA THR A 68 7.58 6.47 14.27
C THR A 68 7.87 7.92 13.87
N LEU A 69 7.01 8.85 14.25
CA LEU A 69 7.19 10.28 14.01
C LEU A 69 8.13 10.94 15.02
N ASP A 70 8.41 10.27 16.13
CA ASP A 70 9.40 10.70 17.12
C ASP A 70 10.79 10.30 16.64
N LYS A 71 11.67 11.29 16.43
CA LYS A 71 13.05 11.05 15.96
C LYS A 71 13.90 10.24 16.92
N SER A 72 13.52 10.12 18.19
CA SER A 72 14.21 9.32 19.21
C SER A 72 13.81 7.84 19.19
N PHE A 73 12.72 7.49 18.50
CA PHE A 73 12.21 6.13 18.46
C PHE A 73 12.99 5.27 17.46
N SER A 74 13.54 4.16 17.93
CA SER A 74 14.21 3.16 17.10
C SER A 74 14.15 1.79 17.77
N THR A 75 13.63 0.80 17.05
CA THR A 75 13.76 -0.63 17.38
C THR A 75 14.32 -1.37 16.18
N ALA A 76 14.90 -2.55 16.39
CA ALA A 76 15.46 -3.35 15.29
C ALA A 76 14.40 -3.68 14.23
N GLU A 77 13.19 -4.00 14.65
CA GLU A 77 12.04 -4.31 13.78
C GLU A 77 11.61 -3.08 12.97
N TYR A 78 11.58 -1.90 13.60
CA TYR A 78 11.28 -0.65 12.92
C TYR A 78 12.32 -0.31 11.87
N GLU A 79 13.61 -0.32 12.22
CA GLU A 79 14.69 -0.01 11.29
C GLU A 79 14.74 -0.99 10.12
N GLN A 80 14.47 -2.28 10.37
CA GLN A 80 14.37 -3.27 9.29
C GLN A 80 13.20 -2.96 8.35
N THR A 81 12.02 -2.69 8.89
CA THR A 81 10.84 -2.40 8.06
C THR A 81 11.00 -1.09 7.29
N LYS A 82 11.53 -0.06 7.93
CA LYS A 82 11.87 1.22 7.32
C LYS A 82 12.83 1.02 6.15
N LYS A 83 13.91 0.26 6.35
CA LYS A 83 14.87 -0.07 5.30
C LYS A 83 14.22 -0.80 4.12
N ASN A 84 13.28 -1.71 4.39
CA ASN A 84 12.57 -2.44 3.34
C ASN A 84 11.76 -1.50 2.44
N TYR A 85 11.07 -0.51 3.03
CA TYR A 85 10.36 0.53 2.27
C TYR A 85 11.31 1.45 1.51
N ASP A 86 12.42 1.87 2.14
CA ASP A 86 13.43 2.72 1.50
C ASP A 86 14.03 2.04 0.26
N ASP A 87 14.48 0.80 0.40
CA ASP A 87 15.05 0.00 -0.69
C ASP A 87 14.02 -0.22 -1.83
N PHE A 88 12.74 -0.40 -1.49
CA PHE A 88 11.66 -0.56 -2.46
C PHE A 88 11.45 0.74 -3.26
N PHE A 89 11.28 1.87 -2.57
CA PHE A 89 10.99 3.14 -3.24
C PHE A 89 12.16 3.65 -4.06
N LEU A 90 13.39 3.49 -3.57
CA LEU A 90 14.59 3.85 -4.34
C LEU A 90 14.67 3.06 -5.65
N ALA A 91 14.57 1.73 -5.59
CA ALA A 91 14.67 0.90 -6.78
C ALA A 91 13.52 1.16 -7.77
N LEU A 92 12.28 1.30 -7.27
CA LEU A 92 11.13 1.52 -8.14
C LEU A 92 11.17 2.93 -8.76
N SER A 93 11.52 3.96 -7.99
CA SER A 93 11.69 5.33 -8.49
C SER A 93 12.71 5.41 -9.63
N GLU A 94 13.85 4.73 -9.49
CA GLU A 94 14.87 4.65 -10.52
C GLU A 94 14.35 3.97 -11.79
N ILE A 95 13.64 2.85 -11.67
CA ILE A 95 13.04 2.16 -12.82
C ILE A 95 12.06 3.08 -13.57
N ILE A 96 11.18 3.78 -12.82
CA ILE A 96 10.17 4.67 -13.40
C ILE A 96 10.82 5.90 -14.04
N LEU A 97 11.86 6.47 -13.40
CA LEU A 97 12.61 7.60 -13.96
C LEU A 97 13.23 7.25 -15.32
N GLN A 98 13.80 6.04 -15.42
CA GLN A 98 14.46 5.54 -16.64
C GLN A 98 13.49 5.04 -17.72
N ARG A 99 12.17 5.13 -17.52
CA ARG A 99 11.21 4.76 -18.57
C ARG A 99 11.39 5.65 -19.81
N LYS A 100 11.57 5.02 -20.96
CA LYS A 100 11.69 5.70 -22.25
C LYS A 100 10.32 6.01 -22.89
N SER A 101 9.24 5.33 -22.45
CA SER A 101 7.90 5.55 -22.98
C SER A 101 7.38 6.94 -22.61
N THR A 102 6.93 7.68 -23.59
CA THR A 102 6.24 8.98 -23.43
C THR A 102 4.72 8.82 -23.34
N ILE A 103 4.20 7.63 -23.57
CA ILE A 103 2.76 7.31 -23.53
C ILE A 103 2.34 6.97 -22.10
N LEU A 104 3.19 6.26 -21.36
CA LEU A 104 2.91 5.89 -19.98
C LEU A 104 3.32 7.01 -19.02
N SER A 105 2.42 7.39 -18.13
CA SER A 105 2.75 8.34 -17.07
C SER A 105 3.82 7.76 -16.13
N LYS A 106 4.60 8.63 -15.51
CA LYS A 106 5.55 8.24 -14.46
C LYS A 106 4.91 8.13 -13.09
N GLN A 107 3.65 7.69 -13.06
CA GLN A 107 2.90 7.49 -11.82
C GLN A 107 2.81 6.01 -11.47
N VAL A 108 2.86 5.73 -10.17
CA VAL A 108 2.65 4.40 -9.60
C VAL A 108 1.55 4.50 -8.55
N ASN A 109 0.52 3.66 -8.66
CA ASN A 109 -0.54 3.63 -7.65
C ASN A 109 -0.23 2.57 -6.59
N LEU A 110 -0.25 2.99 -5.33
CA LEU A 110 -0.02 2.16 -4.15
C LEU A 110 -1.34 2.08 -3.37
N PHE A 111 -2.19 1.14 -3.73
CA PHE A 111 -3.38 0.82 -2.95
C PHE A 111 -2.96 0.06 -1.70
N THR A 112 -3.54 0.42 -0.56
CA THR A 112 -3.22 -0.26 0.69
C THR A 112 -4.39 -0.31 1.64
N THR A 113 -4.48 -1.40 2.39
CA THR A 113 -5.35 -1.52 3.57
C THR A 113 -4.62 -1.15 4.86
N ASN A 114 -3.31 -0.85 4.78
CA ASN A 114 -2.52 -0.44 5.93
C ASN A 114 -2.85 1.00 6.32
N ILE A 115 -3.10 1.22 7.59
CA ILE A 115 -3.39 2.54 8.17
C ILE A 115 -2.13 3.27 8.64
N ASP A 116 -0.98 2.60 8.62
CA ASP A 116 0.32 3.11 9.10
C ASP A 116 0.90 4.22 8.20
N VAL A 117 1.92 4.92 8.70
CA VAL A 117 2.59 6.04 8.02
C VAL A 117 3.95 5.67 7.41
N LEU A 118 4.22 4.37 7.25
CA LEU A 118 5.55 3.89 6.84
C LEU A 118 5.89 4.27 5.41
N MET A 119 4.93 4.26 4.50
CA MET A 119 5.16 4.66 3.10
C MET A 119 5.46 6.14 3.00
N GLU A 120 4.61 6.99 3.60
CA GLU A 120 4.76 8.45 3.57
C GLU A 120 6.08 8.88 4.18
N THR A 121 6.40 8.38 5.38
CA THR A 121 7.65 8.71 6.06
C THR A 121 8.90 8.22 5.31
N SER A 122 8.81 7.12 4.57
CA SER A 122 9.88 6.64 3.70
C SER A 122 10.09 7.58 2.51
N LEU A 123 9.02 7.92 1.79
CA LEU A 123 9.09 8.80 0.62
C LEU A 123 9.57 10.20 0.98
N GLU A 124 9.10 10.78 2.10
CA GLU A 124 9.59 12.06 2.60
C GLU A 124 11.09 12.04 2.93
N ARG A 125 11.56 11.00 3.60
CA ARG A 125 12.98 10.84 3.93
C ARG A 125 13.87 10.71 2.70
N LEU A 126 13.35 10.06 1.66
CA LEU A 126 14.06 9.87 0.40
C LEU A 126 13.92 11.05 -0.56
N LEU A 127 13.14 12.06 -0.22
CA LEU A 127 12.79 13.20 -1.07
C LEU A 127 12.19 12.77 -2.42
N ILE A 128 11.37 11.72 -2.38
CA ILE A 128 10.63 11.21 -3.54
C ILE A 128 9.20 11.78 -3.50
N GLU A 129 8.75 12.31 -4.62
CA GLU A 129 7.41 12.90 -4.72
C GLU A 129 6.31 11.85 -4.57
N TYR A 130 5.33 12.18 -3.76
CA TYR A 130 4.16 11.34 -3.57
C TYR A 130 2.87 12.17 -3.46
N ASN A 131 1.75 11.50 -3.60
CA ASN A 131 0.42 12.08 -3.50
C ASN A 131 -0.46 11.16 -2.65
N ASP A 132 -0.89 11.65 -1.52
CA ASP A 132 -1.76 10.96 -0.54
C ASP A 132 -3.23 11.39 -0.62
N GLY A 133 -3.58 12.18 -1.63
CA GLY A 133 -4.93 12.71 -1.83
C GLY A 133 -5.21 14.00 -1.06
N PHE A 134 -4.26 14.50 -0.25
CA PHE A 134 -4.40 15.77 0.44
C PHE A 134 -3.91 16.95 -0.41
N SER A 135 -4.55 18.11 -0.21
CA SER A 135 -4.13 19.37 -0.81
C SER A 135 -4.34 20.52 0.17
N GLY A 136 -3.43 21.48 0.17
CA GLY A 136 -3.34 22.58 1.12
C GLY A 136 -2.12 22.46 2.02
N LYS A 137 -1.57 23.60 2.48
CA LYS A 137 -0.36 23.59 3.33
C LYS A 137 -0.69 23.68 4.81
N PHE A 138 -1.66 24.52 5.17
CA PHE A 138 -1.99 24.77 6.59
C PHE A 138 -3.13 23.87 7.09
N ASN A 139 -4.15 23.68 6.26
CA ASN A 139 -5.29 22.83 6.55
C ASN A 139 -5.52 21.88 5.38
N PRO A 140 -4.69 20.85 5.22
CA PRO A 140 -4.82 19.91 4.11
C PRO A 140 -6.15 19.18 4.19
N THR A 141 -6.88 19.15 3.08
CA THR A 141 -8.14 18.41 2.95
C THR A 141 -8.02 17.32 1.91
N PHE A 142 -8.61 16.18 2.19
CA PHE A 142 -8.60 15.02 1.30
C PHE A 142 -9.63 15.16 0.18
N SER A 143 -9.24 14.74 -1.03
CA SER A 143 -10.18 14.50 -2.13
C SER A 143 -9.59 13.44 -3.08
N SER A 144 -10.41 12.49 -3.50
CA SER A 144 -10.04 11.48 -4.52
C SER A 144 -9.62 12.14 -5.86
N ALA A 145 -10.14 13.33 -6.16
CA ALA A 145 -9.78 14.10 -7.36
C ALA A 145 -8.30 14.57 -7.35
N HIS A 146 -7.65 14.64 -6.20
CA HIS A 146 -6.26 15.04 -6.10
C HIS A 146 -5.27 14.01 -6.67
N PHE A 147 -5.65 12.73 -6.76
CA PHE A 147 -4.81 11.69 -7.36
C PHE A 147 -4.63 11.81 -8.89
N LYS A 148 -5.42 12.63 -9.57
CA LYS A 148 -5.34 12.85 -11.01
C LYS A 148 -4.40 14.01 -11.39
N LYS A 149 -3.25 14.12 -10.72
CA LYS A 149 -2.26 15.17 -10.96
C LYS A 149 -0.92 14.56 -11.31
N SER A 150 -0.26 15.08 -12.35
CA SER A 150 1.14 14.79 -12.64
C SER A 150 2.02 15.98 -12.25
N ILE A 151 3.28 15.70 -11.89
CA ILE A 151 4.26 16.72 -11.55
C ILE A 151 5.30 16.79 -12.66
N GLN A 152 5.54 18.01 -13.14
CA GLN A 152 6.53 18.27 -14.19
C GLN A 152 7.59 19.22 -13.65
N GLN A 153 8.84 18.87 -13.88
CA GLN A 153 9.99 19.70 -13.54
C GLN A 153 10.53 20.37 -14.79
N ARG A 154 10.72 21.68 -14.74
CA ARG A 154 11.41 22.45 -15.79
C ARG A 154 12.88 22.58 -15.43
N SER A 155 13.76 22.39 -16.40
CA SER A 155 15.18 22.70 -16.21
C SER A 155 15.40 24.18 -15.91
N LEU A 156 16.38 24.49 -15.03
CA LEU A 156 16.73 25.86 -14.68
C LEU A 156 17.38 26.63 -15.82
N HIS A 157 18.03 25.95 -16.75
CA HIS A 157 18.87 26.57 -17.79
C HIS A 157 18.38 26.32 -19.22
N PHE A 158 17.45 25.37 -19.38
CA PHE A 158 16.91 25.00 -20.70
C PHE A 158 15.40 24.86 -20.61
N ASP A 159 14.68 25.09 -21.71
CA ASP A 159 13.22 24.94 -21.79
C ASP A 159 12.77 23.46 -21.85
N HIS A 160 13.55 22.58 -21.23
CA HIS A 160 13.22 21.18 -21.14
C HIS A 160 12.29 20.91 -19.96
N ILE A 161 11.18 20.23 -20.23
CA ILE A 161 10.18 19.82 -19.24
C ILE A 161 10.17 18.30 -19.16
N SER A 162 10.30 17.76 -17.96
CA SER A 162 10.24 16.32 -17.70
C SER A 162 9.19 16.00 -16.65
N GLU A 163 8.37 14.97 -16.91
CA GLU A 163 7.54 14.37 -15.84
C GLU A 163 8.46 13.64 -14.88
N ILE A 164 8.28 13.87 -13.57
CA ILE A 164 8.99 13.16 -12.51
C ILE A 164 8.15 12.01 -11.95
N PRO A 165 8.77 10.94 -11.43
CA PRO A 165 8.05 9.86 -10.77
C PRO A 165 7.23 10.34 -9.59
N VAL A 166 5.96 9.92 -9.52
CA VAL A 166 5.05 10.22 -8.42
C VAL A 166 4.39 8.94 -7.92
N PHE A 167 4.40 8.74 -6.61
CA PHE A 167 3.73 7.62 -5.95
C PHE A 167 2.39 8.08 -5.38
N ASN A 168 1.28 7.55 -5.91
CA ASN A 168 -0.04 7.80 -5.37
C ASN A 168 -0.32 6.81 -4.24
N ILE A 169 -0.35 7.25 -2.98
CA ILE A 169 -0.66 6.42 -1.81
C ILE A 169 -2.17 6.46 -1.56
N ILE A 170 -2.85 5.35 -1.86
CA ILE A 170 -4.31 5.27 -1.81
C ILE A 170 -4.71 4.35 -0.67
N LYS A 171 -5.01 4.93 0.49
CA LYS A 171 -5.34 4.19 1.72
C LYS A 171 -6.83 3.85 1.77
N ILE A 172 -7.17 2.67 1.30
CA ILE A 172 -8.58 2.21 1.19
C ILE A 172 -9.25 2.17 2.57
N HIS A 173 -8.52 1.75 3.61
CA HIS A 173 -9.04 1.65 4.97
C HIS A 173 -8.78 2.88 5.84
N GLY A 174 -8.47 4.03 5.22
CA GLY A 174 -8.13 5.25 5.95
C GLY A 174 -6.71 5.23 6.52
N SER A 175 -6.41 6.17 7.41
CA SER A 175 -5.08 6.34 7.99
C SER A 175 -5.15 6.85 9.42
N VAL A 176 -4.13 6.54 10.21
CA VAL A 176 -3.94 7.15 11.53
C VAL A 176 -3.75 8.69 11.46
N THR A 177 -3.41 9.21 10.27
CA THR A 177 -3.30 10.67 10.01
C THR A 177 -4.62 11.33 9.63
N TRP A 178 -5.72 10.57 9.48
CA TRP A 178 -6.99 11.12 9.04
C TRP A 178 -7.88 11.51 10.21
N GLN A 179 -8.40 12.72 10.17
CA GLN A 179 -9.38 13.24 11.12
C GLN A 179 -10.56 13.84 10.40
N GLN A 180 -11.74 13.80 11.02
CA GLN A 180 -12.93 14.47 10.51
C GLN A 180 -13.05 15.87 11.10
N THR A 181 -13.20 16.85 10.22
CA THR A 181 -13.52 18.23 10.56
C THR A 181 -14.58 18.72 9.59
N ASP A 182 -15.74 19.16 10.10
CA ASP A 182 -16.83 19.73 9.28
C ASP A 182 -17.20 18.90 8.03
N ASN A 183 -17.45 17.62 8.19
CA ASN A 183 -17.75 16.66 7.09
C ASN A 183 -16.66 16.52 6.01
N LYS A 184 -15.42 16.90 6.33
CA LYS A 184 -14.25 16.69 5.47
C LYS A 184 -13.21 15.85 6.21
N ILE A 185 -12.41 15.14 5.45
CA ILE A 185 -11.20 14.50 5.99
C ILE A 185 -10.06 15.51 5.96
N THR A 186 -9.44 15.74 7.10
CA THR A 186 -8.29 16.62 7.31
C THR A 186 -7.08 15.81 7.76
N PHE A 187 -5.88 16.34 7.55
CA PHE A 187 -4.63 15.70 7.88
C PHE A 187 -4.14 16.07 9.28
N ALA A 188 -3.84 15.09 10.09
CA ALA A 188 -3.27 15.27 11.44
C ALA A 188 -1.74 15.14 11.39
N HIS A 189 -1.04 16.26 11.40
CA HIS A 189 0.42 16.31 11.23
C HIS A 189 1.23 15.63 12.34
N SER A 190 0.74 15.61 13.57
CA SER A 190 1.52 15.16 14.74
C SER A 190 0.96 13.94 15.46
N LEU A 191 -0.14 13.35 14.96
CA LEU A 191 -0.86 12.26 15.62
C LEU A 191 -1.19 12.52 17.10
N ASN A 192 -1.36 13.79 17.52
CA ASN A 192 -1.64 14.16 18.90
C ASN A 192 -2.98 13.60 19.43
N HIS A 193 -3.89 13.25 18.52
CA HIS A 193 -5.15 12.59 18.84
C HIS A 193 -4.97 11.11 19.26
N ILE A 194 -3.78 10.53 19.03
CA ILE A 194 -3.42 9.19 19.50
C ILE A 194 -2.61 9.35 20.78
N GLU A 195 -3.30 9.37 21.92
CA GLU A 195 -2.64 9.54 23.21
C GLU A 195 -2.34 8.19 23.87
N GLU A 196 -1.15 8.04 24.44
CA GLU A 196 -0.75 6.82 25.15
C GLU A 196 -1.66 6.55 26.37
N SER A 197 -2.12 7.63 27.04
CA SER A 197 -3.08 7.58 28.14
C SER A 197 -4.42 6.95 27.75
N THR A 198 -4.82 7.03 26.47
CA THR A 198 -6.07 6.44 25.98
C THR A 198 -6.11 4.93 26.12
N ALA A 199 -4.99 4.24 25.97
CA ALA A 199 -4.91 2.78 26.11
C ALA A 199 -5.28 2.27 27.51
N SER A 200 -5.09 3.09 28.54
CA SER A 200 -5.43 2.75 29.94
C SER A 200 -6.88 3.06 30.32
N LYS A 201 -7.61 3.83 29.51
CA LYS A 201 -9.01 4.19 29.74
C LYS A 201 -9.95 3.03 29.39
N THR A 202 -11.20 3.09 29.86
CA THR A 202 -12.23 2.06 29.63
C THR A 202 -13.56 2.68 29.22
N GLY A 203 -14.41 1.88 28.58
CA GLY A 203 -15.75 2.32 28.16
C GLY A 203 -15.68 3.52 27.20
N ASN A 204 -16.57 4.48 27.39
CA ASN A 204 -16.64 5.65 26.53
C ASN A 204 -15.39 6.53 26.58
N ASP A 205 -14.63 6.55 27.66
CA ASP A 205 -13.39 7.33 27.76
C ASP A 205 -12.31 6.80 26.82
N PHE A 206 -12.36 5.51 26.46
CA PHE A 206 -11.53 4.90 25.43
C PHE A 206 -12.18 5.00 24.06
N LEU A 207 -13.46 4.60 23.93
CA LEU A 207 -14.12 4.42 22.64
C LEU A 207 -14.33 5.75 21.88
N GLU A 208 -14.64 6.84 22.57
CA GLU A 208 -14.86 8.14 21.92
C GLU A 208 -13.59 8.72 21.26
N PRO A 209 -12.40 8.73 21.91
CA PRO A 209 -11.16 9.10 21.23
C PRO A 209 -10.79 8.13 20.10
N TYR A 210 -10.99 6.82 20.31
CA TYR A 210 -10.70 5.80 19.30
C TYR A 210 -11.52 6.00 18.02
N LYS A 211 -12.83 6.22 18.12
CA LYS A 211 -13.74 6.43 16.99
C LYS A 211 -13.45 7.71 16.19
N LYS A 212 -12.72 8.67 16.76
CA LYS A 212 -12.29 9.89 16.04
C LYS A 212 -11.18 9.62 15.03
N ILE A 213 -10.49 8.50 15.14
CA ILE A 213 -9.49 8.07 14.16
C ILE A 213 -10.24 7.47 12.97
N LEU A 214 -10.11 8.10 11.80
CA LEU A 214 -10.84 7.67 10.60
C LEU A 214 -10.15 6.48 9.93
N VAL A 215 -10.42 5.30 10.47
CA VAL A 215 -9.95 4.02 9.93
C VAL A 215 -11.11 3.05 9.79
N VAL A 216 -11.08 2.24 8.73
CA VAL A 216 -11.98 1.09 8.62
C VAL A 216 -11.49 0.05 9.61
N ASN A 217 -12.28 -0.16 10.65
CA ASN A 217 -11.99 -1.21 11.61
C ASN A 217 -12.08 -2.58 10.94
N PRO A 218 -11.28 -3.55 11.37
CA PRO A 218 -11.31 -4.90 10.81
C PRO A 218 -12.58 -5.70 11.14
N GLU A 219 -13.71 -5.03 11.31
CA GLU A 219 -15.04 -5.66 11.46
C GLU A 219 -15.80 -5.62 10.13
N GLU A 220 -16.66 -6.62 9.88
CA GLU A 220 -17.71 -6.50 8.87
C GLU A 220 -18.68 -5.39 9.31
N SER A 221 -18.36 -4.15 8.93
CA SER A 221 -18.99 -2.96 9.48
C SER A 221 -20.45 -2.84 9.05
N LYS A 222 -21.34 -2.99 10.01
CA LYS A 222 -22.76 -2.63 9.88
C LYS A 222 -23.03 -1.13 10.12
N HIS A 223 -22.02 -0.30 10.46
CA HIS A 223 -22.23 1.06 11.00
C HIS A 223 -21.31 2.13 10.40
N LEU A 224 -21.02 2.06 9.11
CA LEU A 224 -20.31 3.15 8.46
C LEU A 224 -21.30 4.25 7.97
N GLU A 225 -22.02 4.89 8.84
CA GLU A 225 -22.78 6.13 8.56
C GLU A 225 -21.91 7.38 8.72
N SER A 226 -20.69 7.35 8.17
CA SER A 226 -19.76 8.46 8.32
C SER A 226 -19.23 8.95 6.97
N VAL A 227 -18.61 10.14 6.98
CA VAL A 227 -17.88 10.70 5.84
C VAL A 227 -16.88 9.68 5.25
N LEU A 228 -16.29 8.82 6.10
CA LEU A 228 -15.37 7.76 5.69
C LEU A 228 -16.01 6.78 4.68
N ASN A 229 -17.32 6.48 4.78
CA ASN A 229 -18.00 5.59 3.85
C ASN A 229 -17.96 6.08 2.42
N LEU A 230 -18.26 7.36 2.20
CA LEU A 230 -18.23 7.94 0.87
C LEU A 230 -16.84 7.80 0.25
N TYR A 231 -15.79 8.14 1.02
CA TYR A 231 -14.41 8.04 0.55
C TYR A 231 -13.98 6.58 0.35
N TYR A 232 -14.38 5.66 1.23
CA TYR A 232 -14.11 4.24 1.08
C TYR A 232 -14.63 3.71 -0.26
N TYR A 233 -15.90 3.99 -0.59
CA TYR A 233 -16.46 3.58 -1.87
C TYR A 233 -15.80 4.27 -3.07
N GLU A 234 -15.42 5.53 -2.94
CA GLU A 234 -14.68 6.23 -3.99
C GLU A 234 -13.30 5.61 -4.23
N LEU A 235 -12.57 5.25 -3.17
CA LEU A 235 -11.26 4.62 -3.27
C LEU A 235 -11.35 3.19 -3.84
N LEU A 236 -12.37 2.41 -3.48
CA LEU A 236 -12.65 1.13 -4.11
C LEU A 236 -13.00 1.29 -5.60
N ARG A 237 -13.76 2.31 -5.96
CA ARG A 237 -14.04 2.62 -7.36
C ARG A 237 -12.78 3.01 -8.13
N MET A 238 -11.89 3.80 -7.50
CA MET A 238 -10.58 4.10 -8.09
C MET A 238 -9.77 2.82 -8.32
N TYR A 239 -9.72 1.93 -7.33
CA TYR A 239 -9.04 0.64 -7.47
C TYR A 239 -9.60 -0.16 -8.65
N SER A 240 -10.92 -0.30 -8.76
CA SER A 240 -11.56 -0.95 -9.92
C SER A 240 -11.17 -0.28 -11.23
N SER A 241 -11.27 1.04 -11.32
CA SER A 241 -10.99 1.79 -12.55
C SER A 241 -9.54 1.70 -12.99
N GLU A 242 -8.59 1.64 -12.06
CA GLU A 242 -7.17 1.46 -12.40
C GLU A 242 -6.87 0.06 -12.94
N LEU A 243 -7.58 -0.96 -12.47
CA LEU A 243 -7.45 -2.33 -12.99
C LEU A 243 -8.15 -2.55 -14.34
N GLU A 244 -9.10 -1.70 -14.70
CA GLU A 244 -9.81 -1.73 -15.97
C GLU A 244 -9.04 -1.04 -17.11
N LYS A 245 -7.97 -0.31 -16.80
CA LYS A 245 -7.12 0.34 -17.80
C LYS A 245 -6.43 -0.70 -18.70
N GLU A 246 -6.26 -0.34 -19.97
CA GLU A 246 -5.44 -1.12 -20.89
C GLU A 246 -4.00 -1.22 -20.38
N ASN A 247 -3.39 -2.40 -20.50
CA ASN A 247 -2.04 -2.69 -20.04
C ASN A 247 -1.81 -2.34 -18.56
N ALA A 248 -2.82 -2.57 -17.70
CA ALA A 248 -2.65 -2.44 -16.26
C ALA A 248 -1.92 -3.66 -15.69
N THR A 249 -1.10 -3.41 -14.69
CA THR A 249 -0.46 -4.47 -13.90
C THR A 249 -0.70 -4.22 -12.43
N LEU A 250 -1.06 -5.28 -11.71
CA LEU A 250 -1.25 -5.28 -10.27
C LEU A 250 -0.27 -6.23 -9.59
N PHE A 251 0.55 -5.70 -8.68
CA PHE A 251 1.36 -6.49 -7.76
C PHE A 251 0.69 -6.53 -6.38
N ILE A 252 0.36 -7.72 -5.89
CA ILE A 252 -0.22 -7.93 -4.57
C ILE A 252 0.87 -8.41 -3.63
N VAL A 253 1.22 -7.61 -2.61
CA VAL A 253 2.34 -7.89 -1.70
C VAL A 253 1.88 -7.79 -0.25
N GLY A 254 2.12 -8.84 0.54
CA GLY A 254 1.78 -8.86 1.96
C GLY A 254 0.28 -8.79 2.27
N PHE A 255 -0.59 -9.09 1.31
CA PHE A 255 -2.04 -9.03 1.44
C PHE A 255 -2.65 -10.44 1.37
N SER A 256 -3.54 -10.77 2.30
CA SER A 256 -4.08 -12.14 2.45
C SER A 256 -5.27 -12.44 1.54
N MET A 257 -5.84 -11.45 0.85
CA MET A 257 -7.08 -11.54 0.07
C MET A 257 -8.30 -12.01 0.91
N ASP A 258 -8.34 -11.63 2.19
CA ASP A 258 -9.47 -11.94 3.07
C ASP A 258 -10.57 -10.86 3.00
N ASP A 259 -10.22 -9.62 2.63
CA ASP A 259 -11.20 -8.58 2.34
C ASP A 259 -12.03 -8.96 1.11
N LYS A 260 -13.33 -9.19 1.34
CA LYS A 260 -14.26 -9.67 0.32
C LYS A 260 -14.44 -8.66 -0.81
N HIS A 261 -14.53 -7.35 -0.49
CA HIS A 261 -14.76 -6.31 -1.50
C HIS A 261 -13.56 -6.16 -2.44
N ILE A 262 -12.37 -6.08 -1.89
CA ILE A 262 -11.13 -5.99 -2.66
C ILE A 262 -10.94 -7.25 -3.51
N LYS A 263 -11.16 -8.43 -2.92
CA LYS A 263 -11.08 -9.70 -3.65
C LYS A 263 -12.05 -9.76 -4.82
N GLU A 264 -13.33 -9.45 -4.61
CA GLU A 264 -14.35 -9.49 -5.66
C GLU A 264 -14.07 -8.49 -6.79
N ILE A 265 -13.60 -7.27 -6.46
CA ILE A 265 -13.19 -6.27 -7.46
C ILE A 265 -12.01 -6.82 -8.27
N THR A 266 -11.01 -7.41 -7.62
CA THR A 266 -9.84 -7.98 -8.28
C THR A 266 -10.21 -9.10 -9.26
N LEU A 267 -11.05 -10.05 -8.82
CA LEU A 267 -11.50 -11.16 -9.67
C LEU A 267 -12.38 -10.68 -10.84
N ARG A 268 -13.27 -9.73 -10.58
CA ARG A 268 -14.08 -9.11 -11.63
C ARG A 268 -13.21 -8.42 -12.68
N ALA A 269 -12.21 -7.65 -12.24
CA ALA A 269 -11.29 -6.99 -13.15
C ALA A 269 -10.45 -8.00 -13.94
N ALA A 270 -9.96 -9.07 -13.30
CA ALA A 270 -9.22 -10.14 -13.97
C ALA A 270 -10.05 -10.80 -15.09
N LYS A 271 -11.35 -10.99 -14.86
CA LYS A 271 -12.28 -11.55 -15.85
C LYS A 271 -12.61 -10.57 -16.98
N ALA A 272 -12.80 -9.29 -16.64
CA ALA A 272 -13.27 -8.28 -17.60
C ALA A 272 -12.15 -7.68 -18.46
N ASN A 273 -10.92 -7.61 -17.95
CA ASN A 273 -9.79 -6.99 -18.64
C ASN A 273 -8.73 -8.04 -19.03
N PRO A 274 -8.70 -8.52 -20.27
CA PRO A 274 -7.74 -9.54 -20.72
C PRO A 274 -6.30 -9.00 -20.79
N THR A 275 -6.10 -7.67 -20.79
CA THR A 275 -4.77 -7.05 -20.81
C THR A 275 -4.21 -6.82 -19.39
N LEU A 276 -5.03 -6.98 -18.35
CA LEU A 276 -4.60 -6.89 -16.95
C LEU A 276 -3.72 -8.08 -16.59
N ARG A 277 -2.57 -7.80 -15.97
CA ARG A 277 -1.70 -8.82 -15.37
C ARG A 277 -1.68 -8.67 -13.86
N ILE A 278 -1.90 -9.76 -13.14
CA ILE A 278 -1.92 -9.77 -11.67
C ILE A 278 -0.84 -10.71 -11.16
N PHE A 279 0.11 -10.16 -10.41
CA PHE A 279 1.18 -10.91 -9.76
C PHE A 279 0.96 -10.94 -8.26
N VAL A 280 0.72 -12.14 -7.72
CA VAL A 280 0.45 -12.33 -6.29
C VAL A 280 1.70 -12.86 -5.61
N CYS A 281 2.30 -12.03 -4.78
CA CYS A 281 3.53 -12.32 -4.07
C CYS A 281 3.24 -12.97 -2.71
N CYS A 282 3.55 -14.24 -2.55
CA CYS A 282 3.31 -14.95 -1.29
C CYS A 282 4.41 -15.99 -0.99
N SER A 283 4.49 -16.44 0.28
CA SER A 283 5.38 -17.54 0.65
C SER A 283 4.93 -18.87 0.04
N GLN A 284 5.86 -19.81 -0.14
CA GLN A 284 5.57 -21.15 -0.68
C GLN A 284 4.40 -21.84 0.04
N GLY A 285 4.40 -21.82 1.38
CA GLY A 285 3.33 -22.43 2.18
C GLY A 285 1.94 -21.79 2.00
N SER A 286 1.87 -20.57 1.46
CA SER A 286 0.61 -19.87 1.19
C SER A 286 0.12 -20.01 -0.26
N LYS A 287 0.94 -20.59 -1.16
CA LYS A 287 0.66 -20.68 -2.59
C LYS A 287 -0.69 -21.34 -2.89
N GLY A 288 -0.93 -22.54 -2.37
CA GLY A 288 -2.17 -23.27 -2.60
C GLY A 288 -3.41 -22.53 -2.10
N LYS A 289 -3.31 -21.90 -0.91
CA LYS A 289 -4.40 -21.08 -0.36
C LYS A 289 -4.70 -19.88 -1.26
N MET A 290 -3.68 -19.22 -1.81
CA MET A 290 -3.86 -18.09 -2.72
C MET A 290 -4.43 -18.54 -4.08
N GLN A 291 -3.97 -19.66 -4.61
CA GLN A 291 -4.52 -20.23 -5.85
C GLN A 291 -6.03 -20.48 -5.74
N THR A 292 -6.46 -21.05 -4.62
CA THR A 292 -7.89 -21.31 -4.36
C THR A 292 -8.67 -20.01 -4.16
N LYS A 293 -8.17 -19.06 -3.35
CA LYS A 293 -8.84 -17.79 -3.08
C LYS A 293 -9.07 -16.94 -4.32
N LEU A 294 -8.11 -16.96 -5.25
CA LEU A 294 -8.12 -16.16 -6.47
C LEU A 294 -8.56 -16.95 -7.71
N GLU A 295 -9.04 -18.17 -7.54
CA GLU A 295 -9.54 -18.98 -8.64
C GLU A 295 -8.60 -19.02 -9.86
N VAL A 296 -7.28 -19.15 -9.60
CA VAL A 296 -6.21 -18.96 -10.60
C VAL A 296 -6.40 -19.83 -11.84
N VAL A 297 -6.99 -21.02 -11.67
CA VAL A 297 -7.30 -21.92 -12.81
C VAL A 297 -8.27 -21.29 -13.82
N GLN A 298 -9.16 -20.40 -13.34
CA GLN A 298 -10.15 -19.70 -14.17
C GLN A 298 -9.63 -18.35 -14.72
N HIS A 299 -8.50 -17.85 -14.18
CA HIS A 299 -7.95 -16.55 -14.50
C HIS A 299 -6.49 -16.67 -14.96
N PRO A 300 -6.21 -16.92 -16.25
CA PRO A 300 -4.85 -17.13 -16.77
C PRO A 300 -3.94 -15.89 -16.64
N ASN A 301 -4.52 -14.72 -16.43
CA ASN A 301 -3.81 -13.47 -16.18
C ASN A 301 -3.44 -13.23 -14.72
N ILE A 302 -3.69 -14.20 -13.82
CA ILE A 302 -3.22 -14.19 -12.43
C ILE A 302 -2.06 -15.16 -12.27
N GLN A 303 -0.90 -14.65 -11.88
CA GLN A 303 0.31 -15.43 -11.63
C GLN A 303 0.72 -15.33 -10.16
N ILE A 304 1.04 -16.47 -9.54
CA ILE A 304 1.55 -16.52 -8.17
C ILE A 304 3.06 -16.57 -8.18
N LEU A 305 3.68 -15.58 -7.56
CA LEU A 305 5.12 -15.50 -7.38
C LEU A 305 5.50 -15.96 -5.96
N THR A 306 6.43 -16.91 -5.89
CA THR A 306 6.92 -17.44 -4.60
C THR A 306 8.45 -17.48 -4.58
N PRO A 307 9.08 -17.41 -3.41
CA PRO A 307 10.50 -17.72 -3.27
C PRO A 307 10.79 -19.17 -3.69
N ASN A 308 12.05 -19.47 -3.98
CA ASN A 308 12.45 -20.83 -4.39
C ASN A 308 12.43 -21.83 -3.23
N THR A 309 12.57 -21.36 -2.01
CA THR A 309 12.63 -22.18 -0.80
C THR A 309 11.49 -21.89 0.15
N GLU A 310 11.02 -22.89 0.90
CA GLU A 310 9.96 -22.74 1.90
C GLU A 310 10.38 -21.88 3.10
N LYS A 311 11.69 -21.77 3.36
CA LYS A 311 12.23 -20.98 4.47
C LYS A 311 12.19 -19.48 4.22
N GLU A 312 12.16 -19.08 2.97
CA GLU A 312 12.12 -17.66 2.59
C GLU A 312 10.68 -17.15 2.59
N LYS A 313 10.49 -16.00 3.23
CA LYS A 313 9.20 -15.29 3.19
C LYS A 313 9.22 -14.30 2.03
N PHE A 314 8.10 -14.19 1.31
CA PHE A 314 7.95 -13.14 0.32
C PHE A 314 7.61 -11.81 1.03
N THR A 315 8.63 -11.05 1.35
CA THR A 315 8.53 -9.73 2.00
C THR A 315 8.76 -8.63 0.96
N LEU A 316 8.56 -7.37 1.37
CA LEU A 316 8.90 -6.21 0.55
C LEU A 316 10.41 -6.17 0.21
N ASP A 317 11.27 -6.59 1.15
CA ASP A 317 12.71 -6.76 0.93
C ASP A 317 13.01 -7.79 -0.17
N PHE A 318 12.32 -8.93 -0.14
CA PHE A 318 12.45 -9.95 -1.19
C PHE A 318 12.06 -9.39 -2.56
N PHE A 319 10.94 -8.68 -2.64
CA PHE A 319 10.49 -8.04 -3.88
C PHE A 319 11.53 -7.05 -4.41
N SER A 320 12.06 -6.21 -3.54
CA SER A 320 13.07 -5.21 -3.91
C SER A 320 14.37 -5.85 -4.43
N LYS A 321 14.90 -6.86 -3.72
CA LYS A 321 16.17 -7.51 -4.05
C LYS A 321 16.08 -8.39 -5.29
N PHE A 322 15.04 -9.22 -5.36
CA PHE A 322 14.96 -10.28 -6.37
C PHE A 322 14.12 -9.93 -7.59
N ILE A 323 13.40 -8.82 -7.56
CA ILE A 323 12.65 -8.33 -8.73
C ILE A 323 13.20 -6.96 -9.15
N LEU A 324 13.04 -5.91 -8.35
CA LEU A 324 13.35 -4.55 -8.81
C LEU A 324 14.84 -4.35 -9.11
N ARG A 325 15.74 -4.77 -8.21
CA ARG A 325 17.19 -4.62 -8.46
C ARG A 325 17.67 -5.43 -9.65
N LYS A 326 17.12 -6.65 -9.86
CA LYS A 326 17.47 -7.44 -11.05
C LYS A 326 16.96 -6.84 -12.34
N VAL A 327 15.82 -6.12 -12.30
CA VAL A 327 15.34 -5.34 -13.46
C VAL A 327 16.31 -4.21 -13.80
N LEU A 328 16.86 -3.52 -12.77
CA LEU A 328 17.87 -2.48 -12.97
C LEU A 328 19.19 -3.02 -13.51
N GLU A 329 19.72 -4.12 -12.97
CA GLU A 329 20.96 -4.76 -13.40
C GLU A 329 20.90 -5.21 -14.88
N LYS A 330 19.79 -5.82 -15.30
CA LYS A 330 19.58 -6.19 -16.72
C LYS A 330 19.58 -5.00 -17.67
N LYS A 331 19.12 -3.85 -17.24
CA LYS A 331 19.15 -2.62 -18.02
C LYS A 331 20.57 -2.07 -18.19
N SER A 332 21.34 -2.06 -17.12
CA SER A 332 22.73 -1.61 -17.14
C SER A 332 23.55 -2.40 -18.15
N ASN A 333 23.47 -3.74 -18.10
CA ASN A 333 24.19 -4.63 -19.01
C ASN A 333 23.80 -4.46 -20.48
N LYS A 334 22.50 -4.18 -20.79
CA LYS A 334 22.05 -3.93 -22.18
C LYS A 334 22.53 -2.59 -22.72
N ASN A 335 22.71 -1.57 -21.89
CA ASN A 335 23.24 -0.30 -22.32
C ASN A 335 24.75 -0.40 -22.64
N ASP A 336 25.52 -1.16 -21.84
CA ASP A 336 26.95 -1.40 -22.06
C ASP A 336 27.23 -2.21 -23.33
N GLU A 337 26.30 -3.11 -23.75
CA GLU A 337 26.39 -3.87 -25.01
C GLU A 337 25.98 -3.05 -26.24
N SER A 338 25.16 -2.01 -26.06
CA SER A 338 24.71 -1.15 -27.19
C SER A 338 25.67 0.03 -27.47
N GLU A 339 26.63 0.29 -26.59
CA GLU A 339 27.69 1.30 -26.76
C GLU A 339 29.03 0.70 -27.28
N LYS A 340 29.08 -0.62 -27.45
CA LYS A 340 30.20 -1.33 -28.12
C LYS A 340 29.81 -1.67 -29.56
#